data_996297fb05b656b90c53de436f9f8f16
#
_entry.id   996297fb05b656b90c53de436f9f8f16
#
_cell.length_a   1.000
_cell.length_b   1.000
_cell.length_c   1.000
_cell.angle_alpha   90.00
_cell.angle_beta   90.00
_cell.angle_gamma   90.00
#
_symmetry.space_group_name_H-M   'P 1'
#
loop_
_entity.id
_entity.type
_entity.pdbx_description
1 polymer ?
#
loop_
_entity_poly.entity_id
_entity_poly.type
_entity_poly.pdbx_seq_one_letter_code
_entity_poly.pdbx_strand_id
1 'polypeptide(L)'
;MPNRRPILIVEDDETLRNMLTEYLDETREFVVTTAADLEAADKILANEDAHFDAVILDIGLPDGDGRDYCARLRRQGHSMPIIMLTGAIEETDVVRGLDSGAGDYIAKPFRAAELLARLHAQLRIFDRSEQVVFPVGPYTFRPAKKMLHDSAKNRRIRLTDKETAVLKFLYRSEAAVNRQILMHEVWGYNSTVTTHTLETHIYRLRQKIEADPTNPSLLVTEGGGYRLRPETQPAVARW
;
A
#
# COMPACT_ATOMS: atom_id res chain seq x y z
N MET A 1 10.25 12.80 4.73
CA MET A 1 10.06 11.64 5.62
C MET A 1 9.89 10.43 4.72
N PRO A 2 10.50 9.27 5.01
CA PRO A 2 10.19 8.06 4.24
C PRO A 2 8.68 7.82 4.27
N ASN A 3 8.14 7.34 3.17
CA ASN A 3 6.71 7.11 3.04
C ASN A 3 6.31 5.95 3.97
N ARG A 4 5.62 6.27 5.06
CA ARG A 4 5.18 5.30 6.06
C ARG A 4 4.01 4.49 5.48
N ARG A 5 4.08 3.17 5.60
CA ARG A 5 3.06 2.27 5.05
C ARG A 5 1.87 2.16 6.01
N PRO A 6 0.63 2.37 5.55
CA PRO A 6 -0.55 2.25 6.40
C PRO A 6 -0.86 0.79 6.72
N ILE A 7 -0.98 0.48 8.01
CA ILE A 7 -1.29 -0.85 8.54
C ILE A 7 -2.53 -0.75 9.41
N LEU A 8 -3.49 -1.66 9.22
CA LEU A 8 -4.64 -1.82 10.11
C LEU A 8 -4.36 -2.98 11.09
N ILE A 9 -4.52 -2.73 12.39
CA ILE A 9 -4.50 -3.76 13.44
C ILE A 9 -5.91 -3.93 13.95
N VAL A 10 -6.42 -5.17 13.94
CA VAL A 10 -7.72 -5.55 14.50
C VAL A 10 -7.45 -6.55 15.61
N GLU A 11 -7.57 -6.11 16.86
CA GLU A 11 -7.20 -6.84 18.07
C GLU A 11 -8.03 -6.30 19.23
N ASP A 12 -8.71 -7.13 20.01
CA ASP A 12 -9.54 -6.71 21.13
C ASP A 12 -8.74 -6.45 22.43
N ASP A 13 -7.64 -7.19 22.64
CA ASP A 13 -6.74 -6.92 23.75
C ASP A 13 -6.05 -5.55 23.58
N GLU A 14 -6.47 -4.59 24.39
CA GLU A 14 -5.95 -3.21 24.38
C GLU A 14 -4.44 -3.18 24.65
N THR A 15 -3.94 -4.03 25.55
CA THR A 15 -2.53 -4.06 25.92
C THR A 15 -1.68 -4.52 24.73
N LEU A 16 -2.10 -5.60 24.08
CA LEU A 16 -1.42 -6.13 22.89
C LEU A 16 -1.52 -5.14 21.73
N ARG A 17 -2.70 -4.55 21.51
CA ARG A 17 -2.95 -3.56 20.46
C ARG A 17 -2.03 -2.34 20.60
N ASN A 18 -1.93 -1.79 21.84
CA ASN A 18 -1.06 -0.65 22.12
C ASN A 18 0.42 -0.99 21.96
N MET A 19 0.86 -2.15 22.50
CA MET A 19 2.25 -2.62 22.34
C MET A 19 2.64 -2.75 20.88
N LEU A 20 1.77 -3.33 20.04
CA LEU A 20 2.04 -3.49 18.61
C LEU A 20 2.09 -2.14 17.89
N THR A 21 1.20 -1.22 18.26
CA THR A 21 1.16 0.12 17.69
C THR A 21 2.46 0.87 17.99
N GLU A 22 2.87 0.92 19.27
CA GLU A 22 4.11 1.57 19.68
C GLU A 22 5.32 0.96 18.96
N TYR A 23 5.42 -0.37 18.94
CA TYR A 23 6.54 -1.06 18.32
C TYR A 23 6.66 -0.78 16.81
N LEU A 24 5.53 -0.79 16.09
CA LEU A 24 5.53 -0.50 14.64
C LEU A 24 5.79 0.98 14.36
N ASP A 25 5.27 1.90 15.18
CA ASP A 25 5.52 3.33 15.02
C ASP A 25 6.98 3.71 15.29
N GLU A 26 7.65 3.04 16.24
CA GLU A 26 9.08 3.24 16.53
C GLU A 26 9.98 2.93 15.33
N THR A 27 9.57 2.00 14.46
CA THR A 27 10.33 1.69 13.24
C THR A 27 10.34 2.85 12.25
N ARG A 28 9.39 3.78 12.36
CA ARG A 28 9.14 4.88 11.41
C ARG A 28 8.82 4.44 9.98
N GLU A 29 8.56 3.15 9.78
CA GLU A 29 8.20 2.57 8.49
C GLU A 29 6.69 2.52 8.27
N PHE A 30 5.89 2.54 9.36
CA PHE A 30 4.45 2.33 9.31
C PHE A 30 3.66 3.50 9.89
N VAL A 31 2.41 3.64 9.43
CA VAL A 31 1.33 4.40 10.08
C VAL A 31 0.29 3.39 10.50
N VAL A 32 0.03 3.30 11.79
CA VAL A 32 -0.87 2.30 12.35
C VAL A 32 -2.24 2.90 12.61
N THR A 33 -3.28 2.23 12.12
CA THR A 33 -4.68 2.45 12.49
C THR A 33 -5.16 1.21 13.22
N THR A 34 -5.96 1.37 14.27
CA THR A 34 -6.41 0.26 15.13
C THR A 34 -7.92 0.14 15.16
N ALA A 35 -8.40 -1.08 15.29
CA ALA A 35 -9.79 -1.44 15.59
C ALA A 35 -9.81 -2.47 16.72
N ALA A 36 -10.81 -2.38 17.61
CA ALA A 36 -10.98 -3.31 18.71
C ALA A 36 -11.89 -4.50 18.37
N ASP A 37 -12.57 -4.43 17.24
CA ASP A 37 -13.56 -5.41 16.79
C ASP A 37 -13.75 -5.31 15.26
N LEU A 38 -14.53 -6.22 14.70
CA LEU A 38 -14.81 -6.28 13.26
C LEU A 38 -15.70 -5.13 12.78
N GLU A 39 -16.61 -4.67 13.63
CA GLU A 39 -17.50 -3.54 13.29
C GLU A 39 -16.69 -2.24 13.13
N ALA A 40 -15.75 -1.99 14.03
CA ALA A 40 -14.84 -0.85 13.94
C ALA A 40 -13.93 -0.97 12.70
N ALA A 41 -13.42 -2.17 12.40
CA ALA A 41 -12.62 -2.43 11.21
C ALA A 41 -13.43 -2.18 9.92
N ASP A 42 -14.70 -2.58 9.86
CA ASP A 42 -15.58 -2.32 8.72
C ASP A 42 -15.79 -0.81 8.51
N LYS A 43 -16.01 -0.04 9.58
CA LYS A 43 -16.17 1.43 9.49
C LYS A 43 -14.92 2.10 8.93
N ILE A 44 -13.74 1.61 9.33
CA ILE A 44 -12.45 2.11 8.83
C ILE A 44 -12.28 1.76 7.36
N LEU A 45 -12.55 0.50 6.96
CA LEU A 45 -12.38 0.03 5.59
C LEU A 45 -13.45 0.55 4.61
N ALA A 46 -14.61 0.97 5.12
CA ALA A 46 -15.67 1.58 4.31
C ALA A 46 -15.37 3.03 3.89
N ASN A 47 -14.37 3.67 4.49
CA ASN A 47 -13.94 4.98 4.05
C ASN A 47 -13.22 4.85 2.70
N GLU A 48 -13.73 5.49 1.66
CA GLU A 48 -13.19 5.43 0.29
C GLU A 48 -11.73 5.94 0.20
N ASP A 49 -11.33 6.82 1.11
CA ASP A 49 -9.95 7.33 1.22
C ASP A 49 -9.02 6.40 2.00
N ALA A 50 -9.55 5.40 2.69
CA ALA A 50 -8.74 4.49 3.49
C ALA A 50 -8.02 3.47 2.59
N HIS A 51 -6.70 3.49 2.64
CA HIS A 51 -5.85 2.51 1.99
C HIS A 51 -4.93 1.86 3.02
N PHE A 52 -4.88 0.53 3.02
CA PHE A 52 -3.98 -0.23 3.88
C PHE A 52 -3.09 -1.15 3.05
N ASP A 53 -1.80 -1.13 3.36
CA ASP A 53 -0.80 -2.00 2.74
C ASP A 53 -0.80 -3.40 3.35
N ALA A 54 -1.26 -3.56 4.60
CA ALA A 54 -1.50 -4.86 5.25
C ALA A 54 -2.50 -4.74 6.40
N VAL A 55 -3.06 -5.89 6.80
CA VAL A 55 -3.91 -6.04 7.99
C VAL A 55 -3.28 -7.06 8.92
N ILE A 56 -3.21 -6.74 10.21
CA ILE A 56 -2.92 -7.67 11.29
C ILE A 56 -4.25 -7.93 11.97
N LEU A 57 -4.68 -9.18 12.03
CA LEU A 57 -6.06 -9.56 12.39
C LEU A 57 -6.05 -10.67 13.43
N ASP A 58 -6.61 -10.39 14.60
CA ASP A 58 -6.88 -11.47 15.54
C ASP A 58 -8.01 -12.38 15.06
N ILE A 59 -7.89 -13.66 15.36
CA ILE A 59 -8.92 -14.66 15.04
C ILE A 59 -10.07 -14.56 16.06
N GLY A 60 -9.75 -14.40 17.34
CA GLY A 60 -10.70 -14.48 18.44
C GLY A 60 -11.28 -13.14 18.84
N LEU A 61 -12.03 -12.48 17.94
CA LEU A 61 -12.63 -11.18 18.22
C LEU A 61 -14.01 -11.31 18.90
N PRO A 62 -14.44 -10.32 19.69
CA PRO A 62 -15.69 -10.41 20.47
C PRO A 62 -16.96 -10.47 19.61
N ASP A 63 -16.90 -9.99 18.37
CA ASP A 63 -18.03 -9.86 17.45
C ASP A 63 -17.93 -10.81 16.25
N GLY A 64 -16.93 -11.72 16.21
CA GLY A 64 -16.84 -12.74 15.17
C GLY A 64 -15.48 -13.40 15.02
N ASP A 65 -15.40 -14.34 14.09
CA ASP A 65 -14.17 -15.06 13.74
C ASP A 65 -13.38 -14.31 12.68
N GLY A 66 -12.11 -13.97 12.98
CA GLY A 66 -11.22 -13.27 12.07
C GLY A 66 -11.00 -14.01 10.74
N ARG A 67 -11.11 -15.36 10.72
CA ARG A 67 -10.99 -16.16 9.49
C ARG A 67 -12.16 -15.91 8.53
N ASP A 68 -13.38 -15.87 9.06
CA ASP A 68 -14.57 -15.56 8.28
C ASP A 68 -14.54 -14.11 7.77
N TYR A 69 -14.00 -13.22 8.60
CA TYR A 69 -13.79 -11.83 8.22
C TYR A 69 -12.78 -11.70 7.08
N CYS A 70 -11.65 -12.40 7.15
CA CYS A 70 -10.67 -12.45 6.06
C CYS A 70 -11.30 -12.94 4.76
N ALA A 71 -12.03 -14.06 4.80
CA ALA A 71 -12.73 -14.59 3.63
C ALA A 71 -13.75 -13.60 3.07
N ARG A 72 -14.42 -12.81 3.92
CA ARG A 72 -15.33 -11.73 3.51
C ARG A 72 -14.58 -10.61 2.80
N LEU A 73 -13.46 -10.13 3.35
CA LEU A 73 -12.62 -9.13 2.72
C LEU A 73 -12.12 -9.56 1.34
N ARG A 74 -11.72 -10.83 1.19
CA ARG A 74 -11.30 -11.38 -0.11
C ARG A 74 -12.44 -11.38 -1.13
N ARG A 75 -13.66 -11.74 -0.73
CA ARG A 75 -14.86 -11.66 -1.59
C ARG A 75 -15.21 -10.22 -1.99
N GLN A 76 -14.93 -9.26 -1.14
CA GLN A 76 -15.10 -7.82 -1.42
C GLN A 76 -14.00 -7.23 -2.32
N GLY A 77 -12.97 -8.04 -2.66
CA GLY A 77 -11.90 -7.62 -3.57
C GLY A 77 -10.67 -7.03 -2.89
N HIS A 78 -10.63 -7.02 -1.56
CA HIS A 78 -9.42 -6.60 -0.84
C HIS A 78 -8.30 -7.61 -1.07
N SER A 79 -7.15 -7.13 -1.58
CA SER A 79 -6.01 -7.98 -1.96
C SER A 79 -4.78 -7.79 -1.07
N MET A 80 -4.78 -6.79 -0.16
CA MET A 80 -3.67 -6.57 0.76
C MET A 80 -3.38 -7.81 1.62
N PRO A 81 -2.12 -8.08 2.00
CA PRO A 81 -1.79 -9.18 2.89
C PRO A 81 -2.48 -9.04 4.24
N ILE A 82 -2.96 -10.18 4.75
CA ILE A 82 -3.56 -10.29 6.08
C ILE A 82 -2.71 -11.28 6.86
N ILE A 83 -2.16 -10.85 8.00
CA ILE A 83 -1.46 -11.70 8.96
C ILE A 83 -2.41 -11.98 10.10
N MET A 84 -2.73 -13.25 10.33
CA MET A 84 -3.61 -13.63 11.42
C MET A 84 -2.83 -13.88 12.71
N LEU A 85 -3.37 -13.39 13.82
CA LEU A 85 -2.92 -13.73 15.17
C LEU A 85 -3.81 -14.81 15.73
N THR A 86 -3.25 -15.90 16.29
CA THR A 86 -4.03 -17.04 16.82
C THR A 86 -3.56 -17.44 18.20
N GLY A 87 -4.50 -17.73 19.10
CA GLY A 87 -4.22 -18.22 20.46
C GLY A 87 -3.95 -19.74 20.55
N ALA A 88 -4.24 -20.50 19.49
CA ALA A 88 -4.02 -21.95 19.46
C ALA A 88 -3.45 -22.38 18.10
N ILE A 89 -2.42 -23.24 18.15
CA ILE A 89 -1.93 -23.95 16.97
C ILE A 89 -2.56 -25.36 17.01
N GLU A 90 -3.78 -25.49 16.53
CA GLU A 90 -4.20 -26.80 16.02
C GLU A 90 -3.85 -26.87 14.53
N GLU A 91 -3.23 -27.96 14.08
CA GLU A 91 -2.89 -28.15 12.65
C GLU A 91 -4.09 -27.93 11.72
N THR A 92 -5.29 -28.22 12.21
CA THR A 92 -6.57 -27.98 11.54
C THR A 92 -6.89 -26.50 11.36
N ASP A 93 -6.44 -25.63 12.26
CA ASP A 93 -6.68 -24.18 12.19
C ASP A 93 -5.76 -23.48 11.18
N VAL A 94 -4.52 -23.97 11.04
CA VAL A 94 -3.57 -23.45 10.03
C VAL A 94 -4.06 -23.78 8.61
N VAL A 95 -4.58 -25.00 8.40
CA VAL A 95 -5.10 -25.41 7.08
C VAL A 95 -6.36 -24.61 6.72
N ARG A 96 -7.32 -24.47 7.64
CA ARG A 96 -8.53 -23.65 7.40
C ARG A 96 -8.20 -22.19 7.15
N GLY A 97 -7.18 -21.72 7.76
CA GLY A 97 -6.79 -20.34 7.65
C GLY A 97 -6.09 -19.99 6.34
N LEU A 98 -5.27 -20.86 5.78
CA LEU A 98 -4.70 -20.68 4.44
C LEU A 98 -5.82 -20.68 3.37
N ASP A 99 -6.85 -21.51 3.56
CA ASP A 99 -8.04 -21.53 2.68
C ASP A 99 -8.87 -20.24 2.77
N SER A 100 -8.80 -19.48 3.88
CA SER A 100 -9.48 -18.18 4.02
C SER A 100 -8.84 -17.05 3.21
N GLY A 101 -7.65 -17.29 2.61
CA GLY A 101 -6.91 -16.30 1.84
C GLY A 101 -6.02 -15.37 2.67
N ALA A 102 -5.69 -15.76 3.91
CA ALA A 102 -4.65 -15.08 4.70
C ALA A 102 -3.27 -15.30 4.07
N GLY A 103 -2.39 -14.31 4.26
CA GLY A 103 -1.01 -14.36 3.78
C GLY A 103 -0.09 -15.13 4.73
N ASP A 104 -0.32 -15.05 6.04
CA ASP A 104 0.50 -15.68 7.09
C ASP A 104 -0.27 -15.79 8.41
N TYR A 105 0.30 -16.60 9.35
CA TYR A 105 -0.24 -16.84 10.69
C TYR A 105 0.85 -16.71 11.73
N ILE A 106 0.50 -16.15 12.90
CA ILE A 106 1.39 -16.01 14.05
C ILE A 106 0.64 -16.50 15.30
N ALA A 107 1.22 -17.47 15.97
CA ALA A 107 0.66 -17.97 17.23
C ALA A 107 1.00 -17.06 18.40
N LYS A 108 0.02 -16.76 19.24
CA LYS A 108 0.21 -16.11 20.53
C LYS A 108 0.67 -17.14 21.58
N PRO A 109 1.69 -16.85 22.42
CA PRO A 109 2.45 -15.60 22.49
C PRO A 109 3.57 -15.53 21.45
N PHE A 110 3.78 -14.36 20.85
CA PHE A 110 4.83 -14.10 19.86
C PHE A 110 5.70 -12.90 20.25
N ARG A 111 6.84 -12.76 19.58
CA ARG A 111 7.70 -11.60 19.71
C ARG A 111 7.35 -10.55 18.65
N ALA A 112 7.29 -9.27 19.02
CA ALA A 112 7.01 -8.19 18.07
C ALA A 112 7.98 -8.17 16.88
N ALA A 113 9.25 -8.55 17.09
CA ALA A 113 10.24 -8.67 16.03
C ALA A 113 9.88 -9.80 15.02
N GLU A 114 9.25 -10.88 15.45
CA GLU A 114 8.75 -11.93 14.56
C GLU A 114 7.62 -11.41 13.67
N LEU A 115 6.64 -10.72 14.27
CA LEU A 115 5.57 -10.09 13.51
C LEU A 115 6.13 -9.11 12.46
N LEU A 116 7.09 -8.26 12.84
CA LEU A 116 7.73 -7.32 11.93
C LEU A 116 8.41 -8.02 10.75
N ALA A 117 9.16 -9.09 11.01
CA ALA A 117 9.84 -9.85 9.96
C ALA A 117 8.84 -10.49 8.98
N ARG A 118 7.73 -11.05 9.48
CA ARG A 118 6.66 -11.64 8.67
C ARG A 118 5.90 -10.57 7.89
N LEU A 119 5.61 -9.42 8.52
CA LEU A 119 4.99 -8.27 7.86
C LEU A 119 5.83 -7.80 6.67
N HIS A 120 7.15 -7.63 6.85
CA HIS A 120 8.07 -7.31 5.76
C HIS A 120 8.08 -8.37 4.65
N ALA A 121 8.04 -9.65 5.01
CA ALA A 121 8.01 -10.73 4.02
C ALA A 121 6.72 -10.68 3.18
N GLN A 122 5.57 -10.55 3.83
CA GLN A 122 4.26 -10.47 3.16
C GLN A 122 4.15 -9.22 2.28
N LEU A 123 4.61 -8.08 2.77
CA LEU A 123 4.63 -6.85 2.00
C LEU A 123 5.52 -6.94 0.75
N ARG A 124 6.69 -7.62 0.84
CA ARG A 124 7.56 -7.87 -0.33
C ARG A 124 6.90 -8.78 -1.36
N ILE A 125 6.22 -9.85 -0.91
CA ILE A 125 5.51 -10.77 -1.79
C ILE A 125 4.36 -10.02 -2.48
N PHE A 126 3.57 -9.26 -1.71
CA PHE A 126 2.46 -8.48 -2.23
C PHE A 126 2.93 -7.43 -3.24
N ASP A 127 3.99 -6.70 -2.93
CA ASP A 127 4.58 -5.69 -3.82
C ASP A 127 5.04 -6.25 -5.18
N ARG A 128 5.33 -7.55 -5.24
CA ARG A 128 5.72 -8.28 -6.46
C ARG A 128 4.55 -8.99 -7.12
N SER A 129 3.41 -9.09 -6.43
CA SER A 129 2.25 -9.82 -6.95
C SER A 129 1.58 -9.05 -8.10
N GLU A 130 0.95 -9.79 -9.00
CA GLU A 130 0.13 -9.22 -10.07
C GLU A 130 -1.18 -8.58 -9.58
N GLN A 131 -1.55 -8.82 -8.33
CA GLN A 131 -2.80 -8.36 -7.72
C GLN A 131 -2.75 -6.90 -7.29
N VAL A 132 -1.55 -6.33 -7.11
CA VAL A 132 -1.40 -4.93 -6.73
C VAL A 132 -1.85 -4.03 -7.87
N VAL A 133 -2.91 -3.27 -7.62
CA VAL A 133 -3.51 -2.35 -8.58
C VAL A 133 -3.72 -1.01 -7.92
N PHE A 134 -3.23 0.06 -8.54
CA PHE A 134 -3.38 1.42 -8.04
C PHE A 134 -4.17 2.28 -9.03
N PRO A 135 -5.23 3.00 -8.59
CA PRO A 135 -5.84 4.02 -9.43
C PRO A 135 -4.90 5.22 -9.58
N VAL A 136 -4.66 5.66 -10.80
CA VAL A 136 -3.84 6.83 -11.13
C VAL A 136 -4.57 7.65 -12.18
N GLY A 137 -5.38 8.60 -11.78
CA GLY A 137 -6.25 9.34 -12.68
C GLY A 137 -7.15 8.40 -13.48
N PRO A 138 -7.16 8.47 -14.83
CA PRO A 138 -7.96 7.59 -15.68
C PRO A 138 -7.36 6.18 -15.81
N TYR A 139 -6.21 5.91 -15.16
CA TYR A 139 -5.45 4.69 -15.35
C TYR A 139 -5.58 3.74 -14.15
N THR A 140 -5.56 2.46 -14.46
CA THR A 140 -5.29 1.38 -13.52
C THR A 140 -3.80 1.02 -13.63
N PHE A 141 -3.01 1.35 -12.61
CA PHE A 141 -1.58 1.06 -12.54
C PHE A 141 -1.34 -0.33 -11.96
N ARG A 142 -0.62 -1.18 -12.70
CA ARG A 142 -0.22 -2.54 -12.33
C ARG A 142 1.32 -2.63 -12.29
N PRO A 143 1.96 -2.39 -11.13
CA PRO A 143 3.43 -2.35 -11.03
C PRO A 143 4.11 -3.64 -11.45
N ALA A 144 3.59 -4.80 -11.06
CA ALA A 144 4.15 -6.10 -11.41
C ALA A 144 4.19 -6.34 -12.93
N LYS A 145 3.21 -5.80 -13.66
CA LYS A 145 3.16 -5.84 -15.13
C LYS A 145 3.84 -4.65 -15.79
N LYS A 146 4.38 -3.72 -15.00
CA LYS A 146 4.99 -2.45 -15.48
C LYS A 146 4.08 -1.74 -16.48
N MET A 147 2.80 -1.59 -16.11
CA MET A 147 1.77 -1.16 -17.04
C MET A 147 0.73 -0.26 -16.38
N LEU A 148 0.29 0.74 -17.14
CA LEU A 148 -0.93 1.48 -16.92
C LEU A 148 -1.99 1.04 -17.93
N HIS A 149 -3.22 0.89 -17.49
CA HIS A 149 -4.36 0.55 -18.34
C HIS A 149 -5.42 1.65 -18.24
N ASP A 150 -5.72 2.29 -19.35
CA ASP A 150 -6.87 3.20 -19.51
C ASP A 150 -8.05 2.36 -19.96
N SER A 151 -8.98 2.09 -19.03
CA SER A 151 -10.15 1.25 -19.33
C SER A 151 -11.13 1.94 -20.30
N ALA A 152 -11.24 3.28 -20.24
CA ALA A 152 -12.17 4.04 -21.08
C ALA A 152 -11.73 4.02 -22.56
N LYS A 153 -10.41 4.08 -22.80
CA LYS A 153 -9.83 4.07 -24.16
C LYS A 153 -9.28 2.72 -24.57
N ASN A 154 -9.40 1.68 -23.71
CA ASN A 154 -8.79 0.35 -23.88
C ASN A 154 -7.30 0.44 -24.26
N ARG A 155 -6.58 1.41 -23.69
CA ARG A 155 -5.19 1.69 -23.99
C ARG A 155 -4.27 1.12 -22.91
N ARG A 156 -3.23 0.39 -23.31
CA ARG A 156 -2.18 -0.13 -22.43
C ARG A 156 -0.90 0.66 -22.65
N ILE A 157 -0.31 1.19 -21.58
CA ILE A 157 0.91 1.97 -21.60
C ILE A 157 1.99 1.20 -20.83
N ARG A 158 3.06 0.81 -21.50
CA ARG A 158 4.21 0.14 -20.87
C ARG A 158 5.10 1.15 -20.17
N LEU A 159 5.56 0.76 -18.97
CA LEU A 159 6.50 1.51 -18.14
C LEU A 159 7.85 0.79 -18.09
N THR A 160 8.91 1.55 -17.95
CA THR A 160 10.24 1.02 -17.58
C THR A 160 10.29 0.72 -16.09
N ASP A 161 11.34 0.01 -15.65
CA ASP A 161 11.55 -0.28 -14.21
C ASP A 161 11.61 0.99 -13.38
N LYS A 162 12.31 2.01 -13.86
CA LYS A 162 12.46 3.28 -13.15
C LYS A 162 11.16 4.10 -13.14
N GLU A 163 10.43 4.14 -14.25
CA GLU A 163 9.11 4.78 -14.30
C GLU A 163 8.11 4.09 -13.36
N THR A 164 8.14 2.75 -13.30
CA THR A 164 7.32 1.97 -12.37
C THR A 164 7.67 2.27 -10.92
N ALA A 165 8.97 2.31 -10.59
CA ALA A 165 9.44 2.61 -9.24
C ALA A 165 9.08 4.04 -8.81
N VAL A 166 9.24 5.03 -9.70
CA VAL A 166 8.85 6.42 -9.46
C VAL A 166 7.35 6.53 -9.18
N LEU A 167 6.49 5.95 -10.04
CA LEU A 167 5.04 5.97 -9.85
C LEU A 167 4.62 5.29 -8.55
N LYS A 168 5.18 4.11 -8.24
CA LYS A 168 4.89 3.36 -7.03
C LYS A 168 5.26 4.15 -5.77
N PHE A 169 6.41 4.80 -5.77
CA PHE A 169 6.88 5.61 -4.65
C PHE A 169 6.01 6.86 -4.45
N LEU A 170 5.74 7.61 -5.53
CA LEU A 170 4.92 8.80 -5.47
C LEU A 170 3.46 8.53 -5.14
N TYR A 171 2.91 7.39 -5.58
CA TYR A 171 1.55 6.99 -5.24
C TYR A 171 1.36 6.80 -3.73
N ARG A 172 2.38 6.24 -3.06
CA ARG A 172 2.37 6.04 -1.61
C ARG A 172 2.67 7.31 -0.82
N SER A 173 3.08 8.37 -1.49
CA SER A 173 3.47 9.63 -0.85
C SER A 173 2.29 10.59 -0.83
N GLU A 174 1.79 10.92 0.36
CA GLU A 174 0.68 11.88 0.54
C GLU A 174 1.08 13.32 0.19
N ALA A 175 2.38 13.64 0.30
CA ALA A 175 2.93 14.96 0.07
C ALA A 175 3.93 14.96 -1.11
N ALA A 176 4.32 16.17 -1.55
CA ALA A 176 5.38 16.33 -2.54
C ALA A 176 6.70 15.75 -2.02
N VAL A 177 7.33 14.91 -2.82
CA VAL A 177 8.61 14.25 -2.52
C VAL A 177 9.76 15.05 -3.09
N ASN A 178 10.73 15.42 -2.24
CA ASN A 178 11.93 16.08 -2.66
C ASN A 178 12.71 15.24 -3.69
N ARG A 179 13.34 15.89 -4.66
CA ARG A 179 14.12 15.26 -5.74
C ARG A 179 15.21 14.32 -5.23
N GLN A 180 15.93 14.71 -4.17
CA GLN A 180 17.01 13.91 -3.60
C GLN A 180 16.47 12.62 -2.94
N ILE A 181 15.35 12.73 -2.23
CA ILE A 181 14.67 11.57 -1.64
C ILE A 181 14.22 10.62 -2.74
N LEU A 182 13.54 11.13 -3.77
CA LEU A 182 13.05 10.30 -4.87
C LEU A 182 14.21 9.62 -5.64
N MET A 183 15.31 10.34 -5.84
CA MET A 183 16.52 9.75 -6.44
C MET A 183 17.09 8.64 -5.58
N HIS A 184 17.23 8.87 -4.27
CA HIS A 184 17.76 7.89 -3.35
C HIS A 184 16.91 6.61 -3.34
N GLU A 185 15.60 6.74 -3.20
CA GLU A 185 14.66 5.62 -3.13
C GLU A 185 14.57 4.81 -4.44
N VAL A 186 14.69 5.46 -5.58
CA VAL A 186 14.54 4.79 -6.88
C VAL A 186 15.87 4.30 -7.45
N TRP A 187 17.00 4.98 -7.17
CA TRP A 187 18.33 4.64 -7.74
C TRP A 187 19.33 4.14 -6.70
N GLY A 188 19.09 4.35 -5.40
CA GLY A 188 19.98 3.92 -4.31
C GLY A 188 21.13 4.90 -4.02
N TYR A 189 21.86 4.66 -2.91
CA TYR A 189 22.95 5.53 -2.42
C TYR A 189 24.19 5.60 -3.32
N ASN A 190 24.49 4.55 -4.08
CA ASN A 190 25.73 4.44 -4.87
C ASN A 190 25.55 4.83 -6.34
N SER A 191 24.49 5.56 -6.68
CA SER A 191 24.27 5.92 -8.07
C SER A 191 25.08 7.17 -8.42
N THR A 192 25.86 7.09 -9.48
CA THR A 192 26.43 8.24 -10.20
C THR A 192 25.35 9.05 -10.95
N VAL A 193 24.08 8.78 -10.65
CA VAL A 193 22.92 9.36 -11.30
C VAL A 193 22.71 10.78 -10.82
N THR A 194 22.63 11.71 -11.77
CA THR A 194 22.37 13.13 -11.51
C THR A 194 20.87 13.45 -11.47
N THR A 195 20.51 14.60 -10.89
CA THR A 195 19.12 15.13 -10.92
C THR A 195 18.56 15.19 -12.34
N HIS A 196 19.40 15.39 -13.35
CA HIS A 196 19.01 15.41 -14.76
C HIS A 196 18.43 14.05 -15.23
N THR A 197 18.93 12.95 -14.69
CA THR A 197 18.36 11.60 -15.01
C THR A 197 16.94 11.48 -14.46
N LEU A 198 16.67 11.93 -13.23
CA LEU A 198 15.33 11.96 -12.65
C LEU A 198 14.38 12.81 -13.50
N GLU A 199 14.80 14.02 -13.88
CA GLU A 199 14.01 14.92 -14.71
C GLU A 199 13.65 14.32 -16.06
N THR A 200 14.58 13.58 -16.67
CA THR A 200 14.33 12.85 -17.93
C THR A 200 13.25 11.77 -17.74
N HIS A 201 13.29 11.01 -16.64
CA HIS A 201 12.28 9.99 -16.35
C HIS A 201 10.91 10.62 -16.03
N ILE A 202 10.86 11.70 -15.28
CA ILE A 202 9.63 12.47 -15.02
C ILE A 202 9.04 12.99 -16.33
N TYR A 203 9.87 13.59 -17.19
CA TYR A 203 9.41 14.07 -18.50
C TYR A 203 8.80 12.95 -19.35
N ARG A 204 9.50 11.81 -19.47
CA ARG A 204 9.01 10.63 -20.21
C ARG A 204 7.72 10.08 -19.62
N LEU A 205 7.61 10.09 -18.28
CA LEU A 205 6.42 9.62 -17.60
C LEU A 205 5.24 10.54 -17.87
N ARG A 206 5.42 11.87 -17.81
CA ARG A 206 4.41 12.86 -18.19
C ARG A 206 3.93 12.68 -19.64
N GLN A 207 4.84 12.45 -20.58
CA GLN A 207 4.49 12.14 -21.99
C GLN A 207 3.57 10.93 -22.12
N LYS A 208 3.61 10.01 -21.17
CA LYS A 208 2.79 8.79 -21.17
C LYS A 208 1.43 8.95 -20.50
N ILE A 209 1.36 9.75 -19.42
CA ILE A 209 0.20 9.76 -18.51
C ILE A 209 -0.59 11.07 -18.53
N GLU A 210 0.00 12.18 -18.94
CA GLU A 210 -0.69 13.48 -18.96
C GLU A 210 -1.44 13.68 -20.28
N ALA A 211 -2.55 14.40 -20.20
CA ALA A 211 -3.25 14.88 -21.39
C ALA A 211 -2.43 15.99 -22.07
N ASP A 212 -1.82 16.87 -21.28
CA ASP A 212 -0.87 17.89 -21.70
C ASP A 212 0.41 17.80 -20.84
N PRO A 213 1.50 17.25 -21.37
CA PRO A 213 2.76 17.11 -20.64
C PRO A 213 3.41 18.44 -20.22
N THR A 214 3.05 19.55 -20.88
CA THR A 214 3.58 20.88 -20.55
C THR A 214 2.84 21.53 -19.37
N ASN A 215 1.60 21.11 -19.13
CA ASN A 215 0.77 21.51 -18.00
C ASN A 215 0.26 20.28 -17.23
N PRO A 216 1.14 19.58 -16.49
CA PRO A 216 0.83 18.31 -15.87
C PRO A 216 -0.19 18.45 -14.73
N SER A 217 -1.20 17.57 -14.71
CA SER A 217 -2.24 17.52 -13.70
C SER A 217 -2.12 16.33 -12.75
N LEU A 218 -1.59 15.21 -13.22
CA LEU A 218 -1.38 13.99 -12.43
C LEU A 218 -0.03 13.97 -11.73
N LEU A 219 1.05 14.23 -12.48
CA LEU A 219 2.42 14.24 -11.98
C LEU A 219 2.95 15.67 -11.91
N VAL A 220 2.61 16.37 -10.84
CA VAL A 220 2.91 17.79 -10.69
C VAL A 220 4.28 18.07 -10.07
N THR A 221 4.83 19.26 -10.31
CA THR A 221 5.98 19.79 -9.57
C THR A 221 5.46 20.70 -8.47
N GLU A 222 5.80 20.39 -7.22
CA GLU A 222 5.33 21.12 -6.05
C GLU A 222 6.44 21.17 -4.99
N GLY A 223 6.66 22.32 -4.36
CA GLY A 223 7.65 22.47 -3.28
C GLY A 223 9.08 22.09 -3.66
N GLY A 224 9.48 22.23 -4.92
CA GLY A 224 10.81 21.83 -5.41
C GLY A 224 10.98 20.31 -5.62
N GLY A 225 9.91 19.54 -5.46
CA GLY A 225 9.84 18.10 -5.67
C GLY A 225 8.74 17.70 -6.64
N TYR A 226 8.29 16.46 -6.53
CA TYR A 226 7.23 15.88 -7.36
C TYR A 226 6.14 15.28 -6.49
N ARG A 227 4.89 15.40 -6.96
CA ARG A 227 3.72 14.79 -6.32
C ARG A 227 2.86 14.12 -7.39
N LEU A 228 2.37 12.93 -7.08
CA LEU A 228 1.33 12.28 -7.85
C LEU A 228 -0.03 12.67 -7.24
N ARG A 229 -0.96 13.13 -8.09
CA ARG A 229 -2.35 13.40 -7.73
C ARG A 229 -3.19 12.29 -8.36
N PRO A 230 -3.49 11.20 -7.62
CA PRO A 230 -4.20 10.05 -8.21
C PRO A 230 -5.65 10.37 -8.59
N GLU A 231 -6.25 11.39 -7.98
CA GLU A 231 -7.60 11.84 -8.28
C GLU A 231 -7.59 12.90 -9.38
N THR A 232 -8.29 12.63 -10.46
CA THR A 232 -8.65 13.66 -11.44
C THR A 232 -9.78 14.50 -10.84
N GLN A 233 -9.49 15.63 -10.21
CA GLN A 233 -10.53 16.65 -10.05
C GLN A 233 -11.01 17.02 -11.46
N PRO A 234 -12.33 16.94 -11.75
CA PRO A 234 -12.85 17.50 -12.99
C PRO A 234 -12.45 18.98 -12.99
N ALA A 235 -11.83 19.41 -14.08
CA ALA A 235 -11.45 20.80 -14.27
C ALA A 235 -12.68 21.68 -13.95
N VAL A 236 -12.63 22.39 -12.84
CA VAL A 236 -13.64 23.41 -12.53
C VAL A 236 -13.48 24.45 -13.60
N ALA A 237 -14.40 24.45 -14.56
CA ALA A 237 -14.50 25.49 -15.56
C ALA A 237 -14.65 26.82 -14.80
N ARG A 238 -13.61 27.63 -14.83
CA ARG A 238 -13.71 29.03 -14.39
C ARG A 238 -14.51 29.75 -15.47
N TRP A 239 -15.75 30.07 -15.13
CA TRP A 239 -16.57 31.07 -15.84
C TRP A 239 -16.05 32.47 -15.49
#